data_1f1eeabeef3b61f041f75d737d84880c
#
_entry.id   1f1eeabeef3b61f041f75d737d84880c
#
_cell.length_a   1.000
_cell.length_b   1.000
_cell.length_c   1.000
_cell.angle_alpha   90.00
_cell.angle_beta   90.00
_cell.angle_gamma   90.00
#
_symmetry.space_group_name_H-M   'P 1'
#
loop_
_entity.id
_entity.type
_entity.pdbx_description
1 polymer ?
#
loop_
_entity_poly.entity_id
_entity_poly.type
_entity_poly.pdbx_seq_one_letter_code
_entity_poly.pdbx_strand_id
1 'polypeptide(L)'
;MTAEELLKARAEALGGAVQSRSDGGNWSYVLNRGETPEEAAFALVTGTFFPAVEGDVLWLRTAYTVPERAEDLPVAGERIYLTSNVFICAGTVWIDGEKVFDVPYWMDITRPDVTVAEKAEPGRTHTVCIRLTLPRLFTGDGFHYLAHIGCQAADDLAFSVAAFSEELRYAASLPGTQETLDGIRRELCARIAD
;
A
#
# COMPACT_ATOMS: atom_id res chain seq x y z
N MET A 1 14.27 17.59 -17.23
CA MET A 1 13.77 17.05 -15.97
C MET A 1 14.60 17.67 -14.85
N THR A 2 13.98 18.28 -13.87
CA THR A 2 14.67 18.88 -12.72
C THR A 2 15.10 17.79 -11.73
N ALA A 3 15.98 18.10 -10.78
CA ALA A 3 16.38 17.15 -9.73
C ALA A 3 15.17 16.72 -8.90
N GLU A 4 14.27 17.66 -8.60
CA GLU A 4 13.04 17.37 -7.84
C GLU A 4 12.10 16.44 -8.61
N GLU A 5 11.96 16.60 -9.91
CA GLU A 5 11.17 15.68 -10.76
C GLU A 5 11.79 14.29 -10.81
N LEU A 6 13.12 14.19 -10.88
CA LEU A 6 13.85 12.91 -10.83
C LEU A 6 13.66 12.20 -9.49
N LEU A 7 13.80 12.92 -8.38
CA LEU A 7 13.60 12.36 -7.03
C LEU A 7 12.16 11.89 -6.83
N LYS A 8 11.19 12.67 -7.30
CA LYS A 8 9.78 12.28 -7.24
C LYS A 8 9.50 11.01 -8.04
N ALA A 9 9.98 10.95 -9.29
CA ALA A 9 9.87 9.76 -10.13
C ALA A 9 10.53 8.53 -9.48
N ARG A 10 11.68 8.72 -8.82
CA ARG A 10 12.38 7.67 -8.09
C ARG A 10 11.57 7.16 -6.89
N ALA A 11 10.98 8.07 -6.10
CA ALA A 11 10.12 7.70 -4.97
C ALA A 11 8.89 6.89 -5.44
N GLU A 12 8.26 7.33 -6.54
CA GLU A 12 7.12 6.63 -7.12
C GLU A 12 7.51 5.23 -7.64
N ALA A 13 8.66 5.10 -8.29
CA ALA A 13 9.17 3.83 -8.79
C ALA A 13 9.48 2.83 -7.66
N LEU A 14 10.17 3.27 -6.60
CA LEU A 14 10.48 2.44 -5.42
C LEU A 14 9.21 1.92 -4.76
N GLY A 15 8.25 2.80 -4.49
CA GLY A 15 6.97 2.39 -3.93
C GLY A 15 6.21 1.44 -4.86
N GLY A 16 6.10 1.76 -6.16
CA GLY A 16 5.35 0.98 -7.15
C GLY A 16 5.88 -0.44 -7.40
N ALA A 17 7.19 -0.63 -7.30
CA ALA A 17 7.84 -1.90 -7.67
C ALA A 17 7.46 -3.11 -6.79
N VAL A 18 7.11 -2.88 -5.52
CA VAL A 18 6.73 -3.95 -4.56
C VAL A 18 5.27 -3.89 -4.15
N GLN A 19 4.53 -2.86 -4.55
CA GLN A 19 3.16 -2.66 -4.10
C GLN A 19 2.18 -3.59 -4.79
N SER A 20 1.32 -4.25 -3.99
CA SER A 20 0.08 -4.83 -4.46
C SER A 20 -1.08 -4.05 -3.85
N ARG A 21 -1.72 -3.21 -4.67
CA ARG A 21 -2.89 -2.42 -4.27
C ARG A 21 -4.16 -3.14 -4.67
N SER A 22 -5.19 -3.05 -3.84
CA SER A 22 -6.46 -3.73 -4.13
C SER A 22 -7.20 -3.18 -5.36
N ASP A 23 -6.85 -1.99 -5.84
CA ASP A 23 -7.35 -1.40 -7.10
C ASP A 23 -6.48 -1.72 -8.34
N GLY A 24 -5.39 -2.48 -8.16
CA GLY A 24 -4.40 -2.80 -9.21
C GLY A 24 -4.71 -4.01 -10.09
N GLY A 25 -5.91 -4.62 -9.94
CA GLY A 25 -6.36 -5.72 -10.82
C GLY A 25 -5.86 -7.13 -10.46
N ASN A 26 -5.09 -7.29 -9.38
CA ASN A 26 -4.63 -8.59 -8.86
C ASN A 26 -5.34 -9.01 -7.56
N TRP A 27 -6.35 -8.27 -7.15
CA TRP A 27 -7.23 -8.60 -6.03
C TRP A 27 -8.59 -9.04 -6.53
N SER A 28 -9.24 -9.88 -5.75
CA SER A 28 -10.62 -10.30 -5.97
C SER A 28 -11.46 -10.03 -4.73
N TYR A 29 -12.77 -9.83 -4.94
CA TYR A 29 -13.71 -9.55 -3.86
C TYR A 29 -15.00 -10.33 -4.04
N VAL A 30 -15.72 -10.48 -2.95
CA VAL A 30 -17.12 -10.91 -2.93
C VAL A 30 -17.87 -10.20 -1.81
N LEU A 31 -19.11 -9.84 -2.09
CA LEU A 31 -20.07 -9.35 -1.10
C LEU A 31 -20.92 -10.53 -0.65
N ASN A 32 -20.86 -10.85 0.63
CA ASN A 32 -21.59 -11.94 1.22
C ASN A 32 -22.12 -11.50 2.59
N ARG A 33 -23.40 -11.71 2.84
CA ARG A 33 -24.02 -11.46 4.15
C ARG A 33 -23.76 -12.59 5.15
N GLY A 34 -23.13 -13.68 4.70
CA GLY A 34 -22.69 -14.78 5.53
C GLY A 34 -21.27 -14.61 6.07
N GLU A 35 -20.84 -15.56 6.92
CA GLU A 35 -19.50 -15.54 7.51
C GLU A 35 -18.41 -16.13 6.61
N THR A 36 -18.79 -17.01 5.69
CA THR A 36 -17.87 -17.72 4.77
C THR A 36 -18.31 -17.54 3.33
N PRO A 37 -17.47 -16.96 2.46
CA PRO A 37 -17.81 -16.81 1.05
C PRO A 37 -17.61 -18.13 0.28
N GLU A 38 -18.41 -18.32 -0.78
CA GLU A 38 -18.15 -19.36 -1.75
C GLU A 38 -16.99 -18.97 -2.66
N GLU A 39 -16.04 -19.89 -2.89
CA GLU A 39 -14.87 -19.65 -3.75
C GLU A 39 -15.21 -19.16 -5.17
N ALA A 40 -16.28 -19.72 -5.76
CA ALA A 40 -16.72 -19.36 -7.11
C ALA A 40 -17.34 -17.95 -7.25
N ALA A 41 -17.63 -17.29 -6.13
CA ALA A 41 -18.31 -15.99 -6.14
C ALA A 41 -17.36 -14.79 -6.25
N PHE A 42 -16.05 -14.99 -6.13
CA PHE A 42 -15.08 -13.90 -6.17
C PHE A 42 -14.96 -13.30 -7.58
N ALA A 43 -15.06 -11.96 -7.66
CA ALA A 43 -14.85 -11.17 -8.86
C ALA A 43 -13.59 -10.30 -8.71
N LEU A 44 -13.00 -9.90 -9.84
CA LEU A 44 -11.85 -8.99 -9.83
C LEU A 44 -12.25 -7.62 -9.28
N VAL A 45 -11.36 -7.04 -8.47
CA VAL A 45 -11.48 -5.65 -8.03
C VAL A 45 -11.06 -4.74 -9.17
N THR A 46 -11.92 -3.79 -9.55
CA THR A 46 -11.68 -2.83 -10.64
C THR A 46 -11.54 -1.39 -10.17
N GLY A 47 -11.49 -1.17 -8.86
CA GLY A 47 -11.35 0.16 -8.26
C GLY A 47 -11.49 0.11 -6.75
N THR A 48 -11.62 1.25 -6.12
CA THR A 48 -11.74 1.35 -4.66
C THR A 48 -13.18 1.33 -4.16
N PHE A 49 -14.16 1.39 -5.05
CA PHE A 49 -15.58 1.43 -4.70
C PHE A 49 -16.20 0.04 -4.75
N PHE A 50 -16.93 -0.30 -3.68
CA PHE A 50 -17.69 -1.55 -3.54
C PHE A 50 -19.17 -1.22 -3.30
N PRO A 51 -20.11 -1.79 -4.08
CA PRO A 51 -21.53 -1.54 -3.94
C PRO A 51 -22.12 -2.30 -2.73
N ALA A 52 -21.57 -2.04 -1.56
CA ALA A 52 -21.91 -2.71 -0.33
C ALA A 52 -22.79 -1.80 0.55
N VAL A 53 -23.74 -2.39 1.25
CA VAL A 53 -24.65 -1.71 2.16
C VAL A 53 -24.45 -2.15 3.60
N GLU A 54 -25.12 -1.46 4.51
CA GLU A 54 -25.11 -1.77 5.93
C GLU A 54 -25.31 -3.27 6.22
N GLY A 55 -24.44 -3.83 7.03
CA GLY A 55 -24.47 -5.23 7.44
C GLY A 55 -23.94 -6.22 6.42
N ASP A 56 -23.53 -5.75 5.23
CA ASP A 56 -22.83 -6.60 4.28
C ASP A 56 -21.44 -6.95 4.80
N VAL A 57 -20.97 -8.12 4.40
CA VAL A 57 -19.60 -8.58 4.61
C VAL A 57 -18.87 -8.51 3.27
N LEU A 58 -17.84 -7.67 3.23
CA LEU A 58 -16.93 -7.58 2.10
C LEU A 58 -15.73 -8.48 2.37
N TRP A 59 -15.48 -9.42 1.47
CA TRP A 59 -14.26 -10.20 1.45
C TRP A 59 -13.37 -9.71 0.31
N LEU A 60 -12.08 -9.55 0.62
CA LEU A 60 -11.02 -9.24 -0.34
C LEU A 60 -9.94 -10.31 -0.24
N ARG A 61 -9.37 -10.71 -1.36
CA ARG A 61 -8.24 -11.63 -1.36
C ARG A 61 -7.28 -11.36 -2.51
N THR A 62 -6.02 -11.72 -2.29
CA THR A 62 -4.96 -11.76 -3.29
C THR A 62 -3.96 -12.86 -3.02
N ALA A 63 -3.26 -13.31 -4.05
CA ALA A 63 -2.03 -14.06 -3.94
C ALA A 63 -0.87 -13.10 -4.27
N TYR A 64 -0.10 -12.71 -3.25
CA TYR A 64 1.02 -11.79 -3.37
C TYR A 64 2.32 -12.58 -3.45
N THR A 65 3.03 -12.45 -4.58
CA THR A 65 4.36 -13.03 -4.73
C THR A 65 5.41 -11.97 -4.42
N VAL A 66 6.30 -12.27 -3.47
CA VAL A 66 7.39 -11.38 -3.06
C VAL A 66 8.33 -11.14 -4.24
N PRO A 67 8.54 -9.90 -4.69
CA PRO A 67 9.46 -9.60 -5.77
C PRO A 67 10.92 -9.74 -5.31
N GLU A 68 11.84 -9.90 -6.23
CA GLU A 68 13.28 -9.96 -5.93
C GLU A 68 13.83 -8.59 -5.51
N ARG A 69 13.32 -7.54 -6.15
CA ARG A 69 13.83 -6.17 -6.00
C ARG A 69 12.69 -5.15 -6.05
N ALA A 70 12.90 -4.03 -5.37
CA ALA A 70 12.17 -2.78 -5.55
C ALA A 70 13.12 -1.82 -6.29
N GLU A 71 13.01 -1.74 -7.61
CA GLU A 71 14.01 -1.09 -8.45
C GLU A 71 15.42 -1.73 -8.21
N ASP A 72 16.38 -0.96 -7.73
CA ASP A 72 17.73 -1.41 -7.37
C ASP A 72 17.85 -1.91 -5.92
N LEU A 73 16.81 -1.75 -5.08
CA LEU A 73 16.79 -2.21 -3.69
C LEU A 73 16.44 -3.70 -3.62
N PRO A 74 17.29 -4.59 -3.06
CA PRO A 74 16.92 -5.98 -2.83
C PRO A 74 15.84 -6.07 -1.74
N VAL A 75 14.83 -6.93 -1.97
CA VAL A 75 13.72 -7.13 -1.04
C VAL A 75 13.98 -8.28 -0.06
N ALA A 76 14.94 -9.14 -0.37
CA ALA A 76 15.27 -10.29 0.46
C ALA A 76 15.60 -9.90 1.90
N GLY A 77 14.92 -10.53 2.86
CA GLY A 77 15.12 -10.29 4.29
C GLY A 77 14.37 -9.09 4.86
N GLU A 78 13.75 -8.25 4.02
CA GLU A 78 12.99 -7.08 4.44
C GLU A 78 11.58 -7.46 4.93
N ARG A 79 10.96 -6.58 5.69
CA ARG A 79 9.58 -6.76 6.15
C ARG A 79 8.59 -6.44 5.03
N ILE A 80 7.68 -7.39 4.76
CA ILE A 80 6.48 -7.18 3.93
C ILE A 80 5.30 -6.95 4.85
N TYR A 81 4.51 -5.92 4.58
CA TYR A 81 3.38 -5.54 5.42
C TYR A 81 2.13 -5.23 4.59
N LEU A 82 0.98 -5.35 5.24
CA LEU A 82 -0.33 -4.96 4.72
C LEU A 82 -0.84 -3.77 5.52
N THR A 83 -1.30 -2.76 4.83
CA THR A 83 -2.03 -1.62 5.40
C THR A 83 -3.26 -1.29 4.56
N SER A 84 -4.09 -0.37 5.03
CA SER A 84 -5.24 0.13 4.28
C SER A 84 -5.46 1.62 4.51
N ASN A 85 -6.35 2.23 3.72
CA ASN A 85 -6.68 3.64 3.86
C ASN A 85 -7.30 3.97 5.22
N VAL A 86 -8.30 3.23 5.67
CA VAL A 86 -8.94 3.37 7.00
C VAL A 86 -9.71 2.10 7.33
N PHE A 87 -9.65 1.63 8.58
CA PHE A 87 -10.58 0.64 9.13
C PHE A 87 -11.64 1.35 9.98
N ILE A 88 -12.75 1.71 9.36
CA ILE A 88 -13.94 2.26 10.06
C ILE A 88 -15.04 1.19 10.25
N CYS A 89 -14.69 -0.07 10.09
CA CYS A 89 -15.58 -1.22 10.20
C CYS A 89 -14.86 -2.35 10.96
N ALA A 90 -15.62 -3.30 11.49
CA ALA A 90 -15.00 -4.52 12.00
C ALA A 90 -14.24 -5.22 10.87
N GLY A 91 -13.02 -5.62 11.14
CA GLY A 91 -12.15 -6.20 10.12
C GLY A 91 -11.27 -7.32 10.67
N THR A 92 -11.07 -8.34 9.86
CA THR A 92 -10.19 -9.46 10.17
C THR A 92 -9.27 -9.73 8.99
N VAL A 93 -8.00 -10.03 9.26
CA VAL A 93 -7.00 -10.36 8.24
C VAL A 93 -6.42 -11.74 8.49
N TRP A 94 -6.31 -12.51 7.42
CA TRP A 94 -5.61 -13.80 7.38
C TRP A 94 -4.45 -13.72 6.40
N ILE A 95 -3.32 -14.28 6.81
CA ILE A 95 -2.14 -14.50 5.97
C ILE A 95 -1.89 -16.01 5.94
N ASP A 96 -1.84 -16.60 4.76
CA ASP A 96 -1.62 -18.03 4.54
C ASP A 96 -2.59 -18.94 5.35
N GLY A 97 -3.82 -18.45 5.55
CA GLY A 97 -4.87 -19.13 6.30
C GLY A 97 -4.83 -18.91 7.81
N GLU A 98 -3.82 -18.26 8.36
CA GLU A 98 -3.73 -17.89 9.77
C GLU A 98 -4.33 -16.50 10.01
N LYS A 99 -5.18 -16.38 11.06
CA LYS A 99 -5.74 -15.10 11.48
C LYS A 99 -4.68 -14.31 12.25
N VAL A 100 -4.25 -13.18 11.67
CA VAL A 100 -3.15 -12.35 12.20
C VAL A 100 -3.60 -11.01 12.74
N PHE A 101 -4.81 -10.55 12.36
CA PHE A 101 -5.34 -9.27 12.80
C PHE A 101 -6.86 -9.34 12.95
N ASP A 102 -7.39 -8.69 13.99
CA ASP A 102 -8.83 -8.67 14.26
C ASP A 102 -9.20 -7.37 14.98
N VAL A 103 -10.08 -6.57 14.36
CA VAL A 103 -10.61 -5.32 14.93
C VAL A 103 -12.10 -5.51 15.16
N PRO A 104 -12.55 -5.68 16.42
CA PRO A 104 -13.94 -6.00 16.72
C PRO A 104 -14.87 -4.79 16.64
N TYR A 105 -14.34 -3.55 16.61
CA TYR A 105 -15.15 -2.34 16.65
C TYR A 105 -14.97 -1.47 15.41
N TRP A 106 -16.07 -1.12 14.81
CA TRP A 106 -16.15 -0.23 13.64
C TRP A 106 -15.70 1.23 13.89
N MET A 107 -15.61 1.67 15.16
CA MET A 107 -15.13 3.02 15.52
C MET A 107 -13.62 3.09 15.73
N ASP A 108 -12.92 1.98 15.64
CA ASP A 108 -11.47 1.98 15.75
C ASP A 108 -10.86 2.43 14.42
N ILE A 109 -10.45 3.71 14.37
CA ILE A 109 -9.82 4.36 13.20
C ILE A 109 -8.34 3.93 13.09
N THR A 110 -8.01 2.75 13.54
CA THR A 110 -6.65 2.25 13.46
C THR A 110 -6.38 1.75 12.05
N ARG A 111 -5.38 2.31 11.39
CA ARG A 111 -4.86 1.71 10.16
C ARG A 111 -4.21 0.38 10.53
N PRO A 112 -4.57 -0.73 9.87
CA PRO A 112 -3.86 -1.96 10.10
C PRO A 112 -2.41 -1.81 9.65
N ASP A 113 -1.51 -2.30 10.46
CA ASP A 113 -0.11 -2.52 10.12
C ASP A 113 0.16 -4.00 10.39
N VAL A 114 -0.17 -4.82 9.40
CA VAL A 114 -0.14 -6.28 9.52
C VAL A 114 1.07 -6.82 8.80
N THR A 115 1.92 -7.56 9.50
CA THR A 115 3.06 -8.22 8.88
C THR A 115 2.59 -9.38 8.00
N VAL A 116 2.93 -9.34 6.72
CA VAL A 116 2.76 -10.44 5.76
C VAL A 116 3.96 -11.40 5.83
N ALA A 117 5.17 -10.84 5.91
CA ALA A 117 6.39 -11.58 6.16
C ALA A 117 7.38 -10.72 6.95
N GLU A 118 7.91 -11.23 8.07
CA GLU A 118 8.96 -10.56 8.85
C GLU A 118 10.28 -10.48 8.08
N LYS A 119 10.54 -11.51 7.26
CA LYS A 119 11.70 -11.59 6.37
C LYS A 119 11.26 -12.07 5.02
N ALA A 120 11.28 -11.18 4.05
CA ALA A 120 10.88 -11.46 2.69
C ALA A 120 11.76 -12.54 2.04
N GLU A 121 11.11 -13.53 1.46
CA GLU A 121 11.71 -14.58 0.65
C GLU A 121 11.29 -14.36 -0.80
N PRO A 122 12.14 -13.79 -1.68
CA PRO A 122 11.79 -13.57 -3.08
C PRO A 122 11.25 -14.83 -3.77
N GLY A 123 10.17 -14.66 -4.54
CA GLY A 123 9.47 -15.76 -5.20
C GLY A 123 8.46 -16.50 -4.33
N ARG A 124 8.45 -16.31 -3.02
CA ARG A 124 7.42 -16.87 -2.14
C ARG A 124 6.10 -16.16 -2.36
N THR A 125 5.02 -16.93 -2.43
CA THR A 125 3.67 -16.40 -2.57
C THR A 125 2.92 -16.51 -1.25
N HIS A 126 2.32 -15.41 -0.81
CA HIS A 126 1.45 -15.34 0.36
C HIS A 126 0.00 -15.14 -0.08
N THR A 127 -0.92 -15.86 0.55
CA THR A 127 -2.36 -15.64 0.39
C THR A 127 -2.83 -14.66 1.45
N VAL A 128 -3.34 -13.52 1.02
CA VAL A 128 -3.88 -12.48 1.91
C VAL A 128 -5.39 -12.44 1.74
N CYS A 129 -6.12 -12.57 2.84
CA CYS A 129 -7.57 -12.42 2.91
C CYS A 129 -7.96 -11.36 3.93
N ILE A 130 -8.89 -10.49 3.56
CA ILE A 130 -9.45 -9.44 4.42
C ILE A 130 -10.97 -9.62 4.45
N ARG A 131 -11.54 -9.63 5.64
CA ARG A 131 -12.99 -9.59 5.85
C ARG A 131 -13.36 -8.30 6.54
N LEU A 132 -14.29 -7.55 5.96
CA LEU A 132 -14.82 -6.32 6.54
C LEU A 132 -16.31 -6.49 6.77
N THR A 133 -16.80 -6.10 7.95
CA THR A 133 -18.24 -6.03 8.24
C THR A 133 -18.63 -4.57 8.29
N LEU A 134 -19.52 -4.16 7.40
CA LEU A 134 -19.91 -2.76 7.25
C LEU A 134 -20.85 -2.33 8.39
N PRO A 135 -20.55 -1.21 9.06
CA PRO A 135 -21.34 -0.75 10.20
C PRO A 135 -22.70 -0.19 9.79
N ARG A 136 -23.63 -0.21 10.74
CA ARG A 136 -25.02 0.27 10.57
C ARG A 136 -25.17 1.77 10.26
N LEU A 137 -24.13 2.57 10.41
CA LEU A 137 -24.15 4.00 10.12
C LEU A 137 -23.76 4.34 8.68
N PHE A 138 -23.52 3.32 7.86
CA PHE A 138 -23.16 3.53 6.46
C PHE A 138 -24.43 3.72 5.63
N THR A 139 -24.80 4.98 5.37
CA THR A 139 -26.01 5.35 4.63
C THR A 139 -25.76 5.60 3.14
N GLY A 140 -24.59 5.25 2.63
CA GLY A 140 -24.19 5.48 1.24
C GLY A 140 -24.51 4.32 0.31
N ASP A 141 -24.48 4.60 -0.99
CA ASP A 141 -24.69 3.62 -2.07
C ASP A 141 -23.51 2.65 -2.25
N GLY A 142 -22.46 2.75 -1.41
CA GLY A 142 -21.29 1.92 -1.47
C GLY A 142 -20.19 2.33 -0.51
N PHE A 143 -19.11 1.57 -0.51
CA PHE A 143 -17.98 1.68 0.40
C PHE A 143 -16.67 1.83 -0.37
N HIS A 144 -15.86 2.81 0.03
CA HIS A 144 -14.52 3.01 -0.52
C HIS A 144 -13.47 2.36 0.38
N TYR A 145 -12.76 1.39 -0.16
CA TYR A 145 -11.70 0.70 0.55
C TYR A 145 -10.50 0.45 -0.36
N LEU A 146 -9.31 0.65 0.18
CA LEU A 146 -8.06 0.38 -0.49
C LEU A 146 -7.12 -0.34 0.47
N ALA A 147 -6.79 -1.58 0.15
CA ALA A 147 -5.72 -2.33 0.79
C ALA A 147 -4.43 -2.21 -0.03
N HIS A 148 -3.31 -2.25 0.67
CA HIS A 148 -1.98 -2.10 0.11
C HIS A 148 -1.00 -3.05 0.80
N ILE A 149 -0.32 -3.87 0.02
CA ILE A 149 0.83 -4.66 0.47
C ILE A 149 2.08 -3.95 -0.03
N GLY A 150 3.06 -3.71 0.85
CA GLY A 150 4.30 -3.03 0.55
C GLY A 150 5.51 -3.68 1.23
N CYS A 151 6.69 -3.14 0.92
CA CYS A 151 7.96 -3.47 1.57
C CYS A 151 8.40 -2.27 2.41
N GLN A 152 8.61 -2.49 3.72
CA GLN A 152 8.93 -1.41 4.66
C GLN A 152 10.16 -0.60 4.21
N ALA A 153 11.25 -1.25 3.83
CA ALA A 153 12.47 -0.56 3.42
C ALA A 153 12.29 0.26 2.13
N ALA A 154 11.50 -0.25 1.17
CA ALA A 154 11.22 0.47 -0.07
C ALA A 154 10.34 1.71 0.19
N ASP A 155 9.32 1.57 1.04
CA ASP A 155 8.41 2.67 1.37
C ASP A 155 9.10 3.73 2.24
N ASP A 156 9.96 3.34 3.20
CA ASP A 156 10.77 4.26 4.00
C ASP A 156 11.76 5.05 3.14
N LEU A 157 12.39 4.38 2.18
CA LEU A 157 13.29 5.04 1.23
C LEU A 157 12.52 5.98 0.31
N ALA A 158 11.37 5.53 -0.23
CA ALA A 158 10.50 6.35 -1.08
C ALA A 158 10.04 7.61 -0.34
N PHE A 159 9.61 7.46 0.92
CA PHE A 159 9.25 8.59 1.77
C PHE A 159 10.41 9.57 1.99
N SER A 160 11.60 9.05 2.30
CA SER A 160 12.82 9.86 2.51
C SER A 160 13.21 10.64 1.26
N VAL A 161 13.15 9.99 0.10
CA VAL A 161 13.45 10.63 -1.20
C VAL A 161 12.42 11.71 -1.53
N ALA A 162 11.14 11.45 -1.29
CA ALA A 162 10.07 12.42 -1.50
C ALA A 162 10.21 13.63 -0.56
N ALA A 163 10.48 13.39 0.74
CA ALA A 163 10.70 14.46 1.72
C ALA A 163 11.90 15.34 1.32
N PHE A 164 13.00 14.74 0.90
CA PHE A 164 14.17 15.49 0.44
C PHE A 164 13.88 16.34 -0.80
N SER A 165 13.06 15.85 -1.74
CA SER A 165 12.58 16.63 -2.89
C SER A 165 11.82 17.89 -2.46
N GLU A 166 10.94 17.77 -1.46
CA GLU A 166 10.20 18.90 -0.91
C GLU A 166 11.11 19.89 -0.16
N GLU A 167 12.10 19.40 0.58
CA GLU A 167 13.11 20.25 1.25
C GLU A 167 13.92 21.07 0.24
N LEU A 168 14.35 20.46 -0.87
CA LEU A 168 15.03 21.16 -1.95
C LEU A 168 14.15 22.27 -2.55
N ARG A 169 12.87 21.97 -2.76
CA ARG A 169 11.90 22.94 -3.29
C ARG A 169 11.69 24.10 -2.31
N TYR A 170 11.57 23.81 -1.03
CA TYR A 170 11.45 24.85 0.00
C TYR A 170 12.71 25.70 0.08
N ALA A 171 13.90 25.09 0.14
CA ALA A 171 15.17 25.80 0.18
C ALA A 171 15.34 26.74 -1.03
N ALA A 172 14.84 26.35 -2.22
CA ALA A 172 14.87 27.19 -3.42
C ALA A 172 14.04 28.47 -3.28
N SER A 173 13.09 28.52 -2.35
CA SER A 173 12.30 29.73 -2.08
C SER A 173 13.00 30.73 -1.14
N LEU A 174 14.13 30.33 -0.53
CA LEU A 174 14.85 31.17 0.42
C LEU A 174 15.88 32.06 -0.30
N PRO A 175 16.05 33.33 0.11
CA PRO A 175 17.06 34.21 -0.46
C PRO A 175 18.49 33.71 -0.19
N GLY A 176 19.37 33.78 -1.18
CA GLY A 176 20.81 33.52 -1.05
C GLY A 176 21.21 32.04 -1.10
N THR A 177 20.27 31.11 -1.31
CA THR A 177 20.56 29.67 -1.36
C THR A 177 20.83 29.13 -2.78
N GLN A 178 20.56 29.89 -3.82
CA GLN A 178 20.50 29.43 -5.22
C GLN A 178 21.80 28.77 -5.70
N GLU A 179 22.96 29.36 -5.44
CA GLU A 179 24.23 28.81 -5.91
C GLU A 179 24.54 27.45 -5.30
N THR A 180 24.27 27.28 -4.00
CA THR A 180 24.44 26.00 -3.29
C THR A 180 23.49 24.96 -3.83
N LEU A 181 22.21 25.32 -4.04
CA LEU A 181 21.20 24.42 -4.58
C LEU A 181 21.49 23.97 -6.00
N ASP A 182 21.97 24.88 -6.86
CA ASP A 182 22.36 24.54 -8.22
C ASP A 182 23.56 23.56 -8.27
N GLY A 183 24.44 23.64 -7.25
CA GLY A 183 25.49 22.64 -7.05
C GLY A 183 24.93 21.28 -6.69
N ILE A 184 24.06 21.23 -5.69
CA ILE A 184 23.38 19.99 -5.23
C ILE A 184 22.56 19.36 -6.36
N ARG A 185 21.76 20.14 -7.06
CA ARG A 185 20.93 19.67 -8.18
C ARG A 185 21.76 19.06 -9.32
N ARG A 186 22.88 19.67 -9.67
CA ARG A 186 23.79 19.13 -10.70
C ARG A 186 24.36 17.79 -10.29
N GLU A 187 24.80 17.66 -9.03
CA GLU A 187 25.36 16.41 -8.53
C GLU A 187 24.30 15.30 -8.46
N LEU A 188 23.10 15.61 -8.00
CA LEU A 188 21.98 14.67 -7.98
C LEU A 188 21.61 14.18 -9.38
N CYS A 189 21.45 15.09 -10.33
CA CYS A 189 21.13 14.72 -11.72
C CYS A 189 22.21 13.80 -12.33
N ALA A 190 23.48 14.04 -12.02
CA ALA A 190 24.57 13.18 -12.50
C ALA A 190 24.50 11.78 -11.89
N ARG A 191 24.21 11.65 -10.58
CA ARG A 191 24.17 10.35 -9.88
C ARG A 191 22.90 9.53 -10.16
N ILE A 192 21.78 10.18 -10.52
CA ILE A 192 20.53 9.46 -10.83
C ILE A 192 20.50 9.01 -12.29
N ALA A 193 21.30 9.65 -13.16
CA ALA A 193 21.37 9.30 -14.59
C ALA A 193 22.30 8.11 -14.91
N ASP A 194 23.16 7.74 -13.96
CA ASP A 194 24.02 6.54 -14.00
C ASP A 194 23.29 5.32 -13.39
#